data_28cbcc66a7aad87a7db8d733257bbe5c
#
_entry.id   28cbcc66a7aad87a7db8d733257bbe5c
#
_cell.length_a   1.000
_cell.length_b   1.000
_cell.length_c   1.000
_cell.angle_alpha   90.00
_cell.angle_beta   90.00
_cell.angle_gamma   90.00
#
_symmetry.space_group_name_H-M   'P 1'
#
loop_
_entity.id
_entity.type
_entity.pdbx_description
1 polymer ?
#
loop_
_entity_poly.entity_id
_entity_poly.type
_entity_poly.pdbx_seq_one_letter_code
_entity_poly.pdbx_strand_id
1 'polypeptide(L)'
;MTATATVQDFLELLASKRAAEAAELLSPGIEWRNSGWPAIRGARVGAMLRDMDRRHIRFGVTFHHVAEESGDNGDAVVLTERTDLIGYGRWSTSFWVCGTFRVQDGLITLWDDHFSTGSVLLGAVKGLRGLAQRR
;
A
#
# COMPACT_ATOMS: atom_id res chain seq x y z
N MET A 1 17.66 -5.37 9.09
CA MET A 1 16.98 -4.96 7.84
C MET A 1 16.82 -3.45 7.86
N THR A 2 17.10 -2.78 6.74
CA THR A 2 16.91 -1.34 6.64
C THR A 2 15.42 -0.97 6.64
N ALA A 3 15.10 0.28 7.01
CA ALA A 3 13.72 0.77 6.94
C ALA A 3 13.17 0.69 5.50
N THR A 4 14.01 1.05 4.51
CA THR A 4 13.65 0.92 3.09
C THR A 4 13.26 -0.53 2.74
N ALA A 5 14.08 -1.50 3.16
CA ALA A 5 13.79 -2.91 2.91
C ALA A 5 12.48 -3.36 3.59
N THR A 6 12.23 -2.90 4.82
CA THR A 6 10.98 -3.19 5.54
C THR A 6 9.77 -2.73 4.75
N VAL A 7 9.79 -1.49 4.25
CA VAL A 7 8.68 -0.92 3.48
C VAL A 7 8.50 -1.65 2.14
N GLN A 8 9.60 -1.90 1.43
CA GLN A 8 9.53 -2.63 0.16
C GLN A 8 9.00 -4.04 0.34
N ASP A 9 9.49 -4.76 1.35
CA ASP A 9 9.00 -6.11 1.67
C ASP A 9 7.52 -6.10 2.02
N PHE A 10 7.07 -5.12 2.81
CA PHE A 10 5.67 -4.97 3.16
C PHE A 10 4.78 -4.88 1.92
N LEU A 11 5.09 -3.97 1.02
CA LEU A 11 4.29 -3.77 -0.19
C LEU A 11 4.38 -4.96 -1.16
N GLU A 12 5.56 -5.58 -1.28
CA GLU A 12 5.74 -6.76 -2.11
C GLU A 12 5.01 -7.99 -1.56
N LEU A 13 4.95 -8.15 -0.24
CA LEU A 13 4.16 -9.21 0.39
C LEU A 13 2.67 -9.01 0.10
N LEU A 14 2.16 -7.77 0.16
CA LEU A 14 0.79 -7.48 -0.25
C LEU A 14 0.54 -7.83 -1.71
N ALA A 15 1.48 -7.51 -2.59
CA ALA A 15 1.39 -7.81 -4.01
C ALA A 15 1.45 -9.32 -4.29
N SER A 16 2.02 -10.10 -3.38
CA SER A 16 2.15 -11.55 -3.48
C SER A 16 1.01 -12.31 -2.79
N LYS A 17 -0.04 -11.61 -2.35
CA LYS A 17 -1.16 -12.18 -1.60
C LYS A 17 -0.73 -12.85 -0.28
N ARG A 18 0.23 -12.22 0.38
CA ARG A 18 0.75 -12.68 1.67
C ARG A 18 0.47 -11.62 2.74
N ALA A 19 -0.79 -11.20 2.84
CA ALA A 19 -1.20 -10.12 3.73
C ALA A 19 -0.94 -10.43 5.21
N ALA A 20 -1.07 -11.68 5.62
CA ALA A 20 -0.78 -12.07 7.01
C ALA A 20 0.69 -11.81 7.37
N GLU A 21 1.61 -12.12 6.45
CA GLU A 21 3.03 -11.86 6.66
C GLU A 21 3.34 -10.36 6.56
N ALA A 22 2.69 -9.65 5.64
CA ALA A 22 2.82 -8.20 5.54
C ALA A 22 2.40 -7.53 6.85
N ALA A 23 1.29 -7.97 7.44
CA ALA A 23 0.76 -7.42 8.68
C ALA A 23 1.74 -7.58 9.87
N GLU A 24 2.62 -8.58 9.84
CA GLU A 24 3.65 -8.76 10.86
C GLU A 24 4.70 -7.64 10.85
N LEU A 25 4.83 -6.91 9.76
CA LEU A 25 5.73 -5.76 9.66
C LEU A 25 5.10 -4.47 10.17
N LEU A 26 3.84 -4.49 10.57
CA LEU A 26 3.14 -3.35 11.11
C LEU A 26 3.26 -3.30 12.63
N SER A 27 3.48 -2.10 13.17
CA SER A 27 3.42 -1.86 14.62
C SER A 27 1.99 -2.09 15.13
N PRO A 28 1.82 -2.52 16.39
CA PRO A 28 0.47 -2.58 17.00
C PRO A 28 -0.29 -1.25 16.95
N GLY A 29 0.43 -0.12 16.94
CA GLY A 29 -0.17 1.21 16.86
C GLY A 29 -0.15 1.81 15.45
N ILE A 30 -0.02 1.00 14.40
CA ILE A 30 0.01 1.46 13.02
C ILE A 30 -1.14 2.42 12.70
N GLU A 31 -0.83 3.48 11.98
CA GLU A 31 -1.81 4.39 11.41
C GLU A 31 -1.69 4.35 9.89
N TRP A 32 -2.79 4.06 9.23
CA TRP A 32 -2.88 4.03 7.77
C TRP A 32 -3.78 5.15 7.30
N ARG A 33 -3.21 6.08 6.55
CA ARG A 33 -3.90 7.23 5.96
C ARG A 33 -3.96 7.09 4.45
N ASN A 34 -5.10 7.45 3.90
CA ASN A 34 -5.30 7.55 2.46
C ASN A 34 -5.93 8.90 2.15
N SER A 35 -5.48 9.57 1.09
CA SER A 35 -5.99 10.89 0.71
C SER A 35 -7.53 10.94 0.69
N GLY A 36 -8.10 11.86 1.45
CA GLY A 36 -9.54 12.08 1.47
C GLY A 36 -10.36 11.05 2.27
N TRP A 37 -9.73 10.07 2.90
CA TRP A 37 -10.40 9.02 3.67
C TRP A 37 -10.03 9.12 5.15
N PRO A 38 -10.91 8.70 6.06
CA PRO A 38 -10.56 8.61 7.48
C PRO A 38 -9.40 7.63 7.71
N ALA A 39 -8.52 7.95 8.66
CA ALA A 39 -7.43 7.08 9.02
C ALA A 39 -7.92 5.79 9.69
N ILE A 40 -7.23 4.69 9.41
CA ILE A 40 -7.46 3.39 10.03
C ILE A 40 -6.29 3.11 10.95
N ARG A 41 -6.53 2.59 12.15
CA ARG A 41 -5.50 2.41 13.17
C ARG A 41 -5.53 1.03 13.79
N GLY A 42 -4.34 0.60 14.22
CA GLY A 42 -4.17 -0.59 15.03
C GLY A 42 -4.49 -1.89 14.31
N ALA A 43 -5.06 -2.83 15.05
CA ALA A 43 -5.35 -4.18 14.54
C ALA A 43 -6.30 -4.19 13.34
N ARG A 44 -7.08 -3.13 13.14
CA ARG A 44 -7.99 -3.02 12.00
C ARG A 44 -7.26 -2.98 10.67
N VAL A 45 -6.05 -2.42 10.64
CA VAL A 45 -5.26 -2.34 9.40
C VAL A 45 -4.91 -3.75 8.91
N GLY A 46 -4.30 -4.57 9.76
CA GLY A 46 -3.98 -5.96 9.41
C GLY A 46 -5.21 -6.78 9.06
N ALA A 47 -6.32 -6.58 9.80
CA ALA A 47 -7.57 -7.26 9.52
C ALA A 47 -8.10 -6.92 8.12
N MET A 48 -8.04 -5.65 7.72
CA MET A 48 -8.45 -5.23 6.37
C MET A 48 -7.57 -5.84 5.29
N LEU A 49 -6.27 -5.87 5.50
CA LEU A 49 -5.34 -6.44 4.51
C LEU A 49 -5.60 -7.94 4.33
N ARG A 50 -5.80 -8.69 5.41
CA ARG A 50 -6.13 -10.12 5.34
C ARG A 50 -7.49 -10.34 4.68
N ASP A 51 -8.46 -9.46 4.94
CA ASP A 51 -9.78 -9.55 4.32
C ASP A 51 -9.70 -9.34 2.80
N MET A 52 -8.86 -8.42 2.34
CA MET A 52 -8.62 -8.23 0.90
C MET A 52 -8.10 -9.51 0.24
N ASP A 53 -7.15 -10.22 0.87
CA ASP A 53 -6.66 -11.51 0.36
C ASP A 53 -7.78 -12.54 0.27
N ARG A 54 -8.60 -12.66 1.32
CA ARG A 54 -9.73 -13.59 1.34
C ARG A 54 -10.75 -13.32 0.26
N ARG A 55 -10.95 -12.05 -0.07
CA ARG A 55 -11.90 -11.62 -1.12
C ARG A 55 -11.29 -11.65 -2.51
N HIS A 56 -10.05 -12.14 -2.64
CA HIS A 56 -9.34 -12.21 -3.93
C HIS A 56 -9.15 -10.84 -4.59
N ILE A 57 -9.04 -9.78 -3.79
CA ILE A 57 -8.67 -8.45 -4.27
C ILE A 57 -7.17 -8.47 -4.49
N ARG A 58 -6.75 -8.23 -5.75
CA ARG A 58 -5.34 -8.19 -6.10
C ARG A 58 -4.75 -6.83 -5.83
N PHE A 59 -3.53 -6.82 -5.35
CA PHE A 59 -2.71 -5.62 -5.21
C PHE A 59 -1.43 -5.82 -6.01
N GLY A 60 -1.00 -4.79 -6.71
CA GLY A 60 0.30 -4.78 -7.40
C GLY A 60 1.03 -3.48 -7.10
N VAL A 61 2.34 -3.51 -7.14
CA VAL A 61 3.17 -2.35 -6.88
C VAL A 61 4.35 -2.30 -7.85
N THR A 62 4.59 -1.11 -8.39
CA THR A 62 5.80 -0.81 -9.17
C THR A 62 6.46 0.40 -8.53
N PHE A 63 7.66 0.20 -8.00
CA PHE A 63 8.43 1.30 -7.41
C PHE A 63 9.13 2.09 -8.51
N HIS A 64 8.99 3.42 -8.47
CA HIS A 64 9.71 4.33 -9.35
C HIS A 64 10.91 4.95 -8.62
N HIS A 65 10.68 5.44 -7.41
CA HIS A 65 11.71 6.01 -6.57
C HIS A 65 11.43 5.66 -5.11
N VAL A 66 12.49 5.38 -4.36
CA VAL A 66 12.43 5.16 -2.92
C VAL A 66 13.58 5.93 -2.29
N ALA A 67 13.28 6.71 -1.25
CA ALA A 67 14.28 7.47 -0.51
C ALA A 67 14.06 7.28 0.98
N GLU A 68 15.14 7.30 1.75
CA GLU A 68 15.10 7.13 3.19
C GLU A 68 15.75 8.31 3.88
N GLU A 69 15.10 8.84 4.89
CA GLU A 69 15.65 9.82 5.80
C GLU A 69 15.81 9.14 7.17
N SER A 70 17.06 8.96 7.60
CA SER A 70 17.34 8.34 8.88
C SER A 70 17.15 9.35 10.02
N GLY A 71 16.45 8.92 11.05
CA GLY A 71 16.25 9.69 12.28
C GLY A 71 17.10 9.17 13.42
N ASP A 72 16.83 9.67 14.62
CA ASP A 72 17.50 9.25 15.83
C ASP A 72 17.02 7.86 16.28
N ASN A 73 17.91 7.11 16.97
CA ASN A 73 17.59 5.82 17.59
C ASN A 73 17.04 4.75 16.62
N GLY A 74 17.50 4.77 15.36
CA GLY A 74 17.09 3.77 14.38
C GLY A 74 15.74 4.03 13.74
N ASP A 75 15.10 5.14 14.09
CA ASP A 75 13.87 5.56 13.43
C ASP A 75 14.18 6.10 12.04
N ALA A 76 13.29 5.89 11.10
CA ALA A 76 13.46 6.38 9.74
C ALA A 76 12.14 6.73 9.09
N VAL A 77 12.19 7.67 8.14
CA VAL A 77 11.10 7.99 7.23
C VAL A 77 11.47 7.46 5.86
N VAL A 78 10.57 6.73 5.22
CA VAL A 78 10.77 6.19 3.87
C VAL A 78 9.73 6.83 2.96
N LEU A 79 10.20 7.44 1.88
CA LEU A 79 9.34 8.03 0.85
C LEU A 79 9.33 7.12 -0.36
N THR A 80 8.15 6.84 -0.88
CA THR A 80 7.98 6.03 -2.08
C THR A 80 7.21 6.81 -3.14
N GLU A 81 7.67 6.71 -4.38
CA GLU A 81 6.88 7.07 -5.55
C GLU A 81 6.65 5.81 -6.33
N ARG A 82 5.39 5.48 -6.55
CA ARG A 82 5.04 4.17 -7.12
C ARG A 82 3.76 4.22 -7.92
N THR A 83 3.55 3.19 -8.73
CA THR A 83 2.25 2.88 -9.33
C THR A 83 1.68 1.68 -8.61
N ASP A 84 0.49 1.83 -8.04
CA ASP A 84 -0.25 0.74 -7.41
C ASP A 84 -1.33 0.23 -8.37
N LEU A 85 -1.61 -1.06 -8.27
CA LEU A 85 -2.70 -1.71 -9.00
C LEU A 85 -3.65 -2.34 -8.00
N ILE A 86 -4.94 -2.14 -8.21
CA ILE A 86 -6.01 -2.85 -7.49
C ILE A 86 -6.83 -3.60 -8.53
N GLY A 87 -7.10 -4.87 -8.29
CA GLY A 87 -7.85 -5.70 -9.23
C GLY A 87 -8.80 -6.68 -8.54
N TYR A 88 -9.87 -7.02 -9.24
CA TYR A 88 -10.82 -8.04 -8.83
C TYR A 88 -11.36 -8.73 -10.08
N GLY A 89 -11.20 -10.05 -10.16
CA GLY A 89 -11.52 -10.78 -11.37
C GLY A 89 -10.72 -10.24 -12.57
N ARG A 90 -11.39 -9.88 -13.66
CA ARG A 90 -10.74 -9.29 -14.83
C ARG A 90 -10.65 -7.77 -14.79
N TRP A 91 -11.29 -7.15 -13.81
CA TRP A 91 -11.22 -5.70 -13.62
C TRP A 91 -9.94 -5.34 -12.87
N SER A 92 -9.29 -4.27 -13.31
CA SER A 92 -8.18 -3.67 -12.56
C SER A 92 -8.05 -2.19 -12.88
N THR A 93 -7.46 -1.46 -11.95
CA THR A 93 -7.08 -0.07 -12.12
C THR A 93 -5.68 0.15 -11.58
N SER A 94 -4.92 1.01 -12.23
CA SER A 94 -3.60 1.43 -11.78
C SER A 94 -3.61 2.94 -11.53
N PHE A 95 -2.91 3.38 -10.49
CA PHE A 95 -2.83 4.79 -10.14
C PHE A 95 -1.49 5.11 -9.49
N TRP A 96 -1.08 6.36 -9.64
CA TRP A 96 0.15 6.87 -9.06
C TRP A 96 -0.06 7.19 -7.58
N VAL A 97 0.91 6.82 -6.76
CA VAL A 97 0.89 7.04 -5.31
C VAL A 97 2.23 7.58 -4.85
N CYS A 98 2.18 8.58 -3.98
CA CYS A 98 3.33 9.05 -3.22
C CYS A 98 3.08 8.68 -1.75
N GLY A 99 3.86 7.75 -1.22
CA GLY A 99 3.65 7.23 0.13
C GLY A 99 4.76 7.64 1.09
N THR A 100 4.38 8.02 2.30
CA THR A 100 5.29 8.29 3.41
C THR A 100 5.10 7.20 4.46
N PHE A 101 6.19 6.55 4.82
CA PHE A 101 6.19 5.52 5.87
C PHE A 101 7.11 5.94 6.99
N ARG A 102 6.72 5.65 8.23
CA ARG A 102 7.61 5.72 9.38
C ARG A 102 7.90 4.32 9.88
N VAL A 103 9.16 4.05 10.15
CA VAL A 103 9.62 2.77 10.68
C VAL A 103 10.32 3.03 12.00
N GLN A 104 9.90 2.35 13.05
CA GLN A 104 10.47 2.40 14.39
C GLN A 104 10.67 0.99 14.91
N ASP A 105 11.86 0.68 15.41
CA ASP A 105 12.18 -0.65 15.92
C ASP A 105 11.86 -1.78 14.92
N GLY A 106 12.10 -1.52 13.64
CA GLY A 106 11.87 -2.50 12.57
C GLY A 106 10.42 -2.68 12.15
N LEU A 107 9.49 -1.91 12.70
CA LEU A 107 8.05 -2.00 12.40
C LEU A 107 7.52 -0.69 11.82
N ILE A 108 6.56 -0.80 10.91
CA ILE A 108 5.92 0.35 10.29
C ILE A 108 4.90 0.94 11.26
N THR A 109 5.07 2.21 11.64
CA THR A 109 4.17 2.92 12.56
C THR A 109 3.24 3.88 11.85
N LEU A 110 3.59 4.31 10.62
CA LEU A 110 2.78 5.18 9.79
C LEU A 110 2.87 4.70 8.35
N TRP A 111 1.72 4.63 7.70
CA TRP A 111 1.58 4.39 6.28
C TRP A 111 0.62 5.44 5.73
N ASP A 112 1.17 6.44 5.06
CA ASP A 112 0.42 7.61 4.60
C ASP A 112 0.54 7.72 3.08
N ASP A 113 -0.51 7.30 2.38
CA ASP A 113 -0.57 7.28 0.93
C ASP A 113 -1.31 8.50 0.39
N HIS A 114 -0.65 9.22 -0.50
CA HIS A 114 -1.19 10.37 -1.22
C HIS A 114 -1.43 10.01 -2.68
N PHE A 115 -2.68 10.08 -3.10
CA PHE A 115 -3.07 9.83 -4.47
C PHE A 115 -4.26 10.73 -4.84
N SER A 116 -4.47 10.94 -6.13
CA SER A 116 -5.64 11.69 -6.61
C SER A 116 -6.85 10.77 -6.67
N THR A 117 -7.88 11.07 -5.88
CA THR A 117 -9.15 10.32 -5.90
C THR A 117 -9.79 10.37 -7.30
N GLY A 118 -9.68 11.51 -7.99
CA GLY A 118 -10.16 11.65 -9.36
C GLY A 118 -9.42 10.72 -10.34
N SER A 119 -8.08 10.60 -10.18
CA SER A 119 -7.28 9.69 -11.01
C SER A 119 -7.64 8.23 -10.77
N VAL A 120 -7.89 7.84 -9.51
CA VAL A 120 -8.33 6.49 -9.16
C VAL A 120 -9.67 6.18 -9.81
N LEU A 121 -10.63 7.11 -9.71
CA LEU A 121 -11.96 6.96 -10.31
C LEU A 121 -11.90 6.84 -11.82
N LEU A 122 -11.10 7.70 -12.48
CA LEU A 122 -10.90 7.64 -13.93
C LEU A 122 -10.26 6.33 -14.36
N GLY A 123 -9.25 5.86 -13.61
CA GLY A 123 -8.62 4.56 -13.85
C GLY A 123 -9.60 3.41 -13.71
N ALA A 124 -10.51 3.46 -12.73
CA ALA A 124 -11.56 2.46 -12.54
C ALA A 124 -12.50 2.40 -13.76
N VAL A 125 -12.92 3.54 -14.27
CA VAL A 125 -13.78 3.63 -15.47
C VAL A 125 -13.05 3.09 -16.70
N LYS A 126 -11.78 3.42 -16.89
CA LYS A 126 -10.96 2.87 -17.98
C LYS A 126 -10.81 1.36 -17.88
N GLY A 127 -10.65 0.83 -16.66
CA GLY A 127 -10.60 -0.61 -16.41
C GLY A 127 -11.90 -1.30 -16.82
N LEU A 128 -13.07 -0.72 -16.56
CA LEU A 128 -14.36 -1.23 -16.99
C LEU A 128 -14.51 -1.21 -18.50
N ARG A 129 -14.05 -0.15 -19.17
CA ARG A 129 -14.04 -0.08 -20.63
C ARG A 129 -13.17 -1.18 -21.24
N GLY A 130 -12.01 -1.44 -20.65
CA GLY A 130 -11.14 -2.52 -21.09
C GLY A 130 -11.81 -3.87 -21.03
N LEU A 131 -12.61 -4.15 -20.00
CA LEU A 131 -13.40 -5.37 -19.90
C LEU A 131 -14.46 -5.47 -21.01
N ALA A 132 -15.15 -4.38 -21.31
CA ALA A 132 -16.17 -4.34 -22.35
C ALA A 132 -15.57 -4.58 -23.75
N GLN A 133 -14.35 -4.11 -24.00
CA GLN A 133 -13.66 -4.25 -25.27
C GLN A 133 -13.08 -5.66 -25.49
N ARG A 134 -12.87 -6.44 -24.43
CA ARG A 134 -12.31 -7.79 -24.51
C ARG A 134 -13.35 -8.89 -24.75
N ARG A 135 -14.60 -8.55 -24.90
CA ARG A 135 -15.69 -9.49 -25.18
C ARG A 135 -15.86 -9.76 -26.68
#